data_134d29be10f8a38209474fb80bf0b0c7
#
_entry.id   134d29be10f8a38209474fb80bf0b0c7
#
_cell.length_a   1.000
_cell.length_b   1.000
_cell.length_c   1.000
_cell.angle_alpha   90.00
_cell.angle_beta   90.00
_cell.angle_gamma   90.00
#
_symmetry.space_group_name_H-M   'P 1'
#
loop_
_entity.id
_entity.type
_entity.pdbx_description
1 polymer ?
#
loop_
_entity_poly.entity_id
_entity_poly.type
_entity_poly.pdbx_seq_one_letter_code
_entity_poly.pdbx_strand_id
1 'polypeptide(L)'
;MTSSRAQGMPSEEEVRSLVERIVDGVVDSDHQAPEVSTPRDDAVASGPDLHGKIAVGADHGGYPLKERIAFRLKEAGWDVLDCGTHSQESVDYPDYALAVAQKVADGDCRWGIMIDGAGIGSAMVANKVPGVRAALCYDVSSARNSREHNHSNVLTLGAGLIGDGLAWQIVEEWLSTEWSGGRHARRVAMIDALDRQYSGPE
;
A
#
# COMPACT_ATOMS: atom_id res chain seq x y z
N MET A 1 -56.39 24.83 2.04
CA MET A 1 -56.06 24.61 0.62
C MET A 1 -54.60 25.03 0.43
N THR A 2 -53.68 24.12 0.57
CA THR A 2 -52.25 24.37 0.36
C THR A 2 -51.80 23.56 -0.86
N SER A 3 -51.51 24.32 -1.94
CA SER A 3 -51.06 23.79 -3.21
C SER A 3 -49.65 23.28 -3.08
N SER A 4 -49.46 21.96 -3.20
CA SER A 4 -48.17 21.31 -3.34
C SER A 4 -47.63 21.60 -4.75
N ARG A 5 -46.53 22.39 -4.84
CA ARG A 5 -45.78 22.54 -6.11
C ARG A 5 -45.03 21.21 -6.39
N ALA A 6 -45.45 20.49 -7.40
CA ALA A 6 -44.65 19.48 -8.02
C ALA A 6 -43.43 20.16 -8.66
N GLN A 7 -42.23 19.88 -8.14
CA GLN A 7 -40.97 20.24 -8.81
C GLN A 7 -40.83 19.32 -10.03
N GLY A 8 -40.98 19.90 -11.23
CA GLY A 8 -40.76 19.19 -12.50
C GLY A 8 -39.31 18.79 -12.61
N MET A 9 -39.09 17.66 -13.25
CA MET A 9 -37.73 17.22 -13.62
C MET A 9 -37.05 18.30 -14.48
N PRO A 10 -35.75 18.56 -14.27
CA PRO A 10 -35.01 19.53 -15.05
C PRO A 10 -35.04 19.17 -16.55
N SER A 11 -35.09 20.17 -17.41
CA SER A 11 -35.01 19.97 -18.85
C SER A 11 -33.64 19.45 -19.27
N GLU A 12 -33.58 18.82 -20.45
CA GLU A 12 -32.31 18.32 -21.01
C GLU A 12 -31.25 19.42 -21.12
N GLU A 13 -31.67 20.66 -21.41
CA GLU A 13 -30.81 21.83 -21.53
C GLU A 13 -30.27 22.28 -20.18
N GLU A 14 -31.07 22.21 -19.10
CA GLU A 14 -30.65 22.51 -17.73
C GLU A 14 -29.65 21.46 -17.21
N VAL A 15 -29.88 20.19 -17.52
CA VAL A 15 -28.94 19.10 -17.16
C VAL A 15 -27.62 19.29 -17.90
N ARG A 16 -27.66 19.58 -19.20
CA ARG A 16 -26.44 19.82 -20.00
C ARG A 16 -25.63 21.00 -19.48
N SER A 17 -26.29 22.14 -19.21
CA SER A 17 -25.63 23.31 -18.63
C SER A 17 -25.05 23.05 -17.25
N LEU A 18 -25.68 22.19 -16.44
CA LEU A 18 -25.15 21.78 -15.14
C LEU A 18 -23.91 20.92 -15.30
N VAL A 19 -23.92 19.96 -16.22
CA VAL A 19 -22.78 19.09 -16.52
C VAL A 19 -21.61 19.92 -17.03
N GLU A 20 -21.82 20.83 -17.98
CA GLU A 20 -20.76 21.71 -18.50
C GLU A 20 -20.13 22.54 -17.39
N ARG A 21 -20.91 23.15 -16.49
CA ARG A 21 -20.37 23.90 -15.33
C ARG A 21 -19.59 23.02 -14.34
N ILE A 22 -20.01 21.76 -14.16
CA ILE A 22 -19.28 20.83 -13.29
C ILE A 22 -17.95 20.44 -13.95
N VAL A 23 -17.97 20.17 -15.24
CA VAL A 23 -16.76 19.81 -16.00
C VAL A 23 -15.78 20.98 -16.03
N ASP A 24 -16.23 22.19 -16.33
CA ASP A 24 -15.38 23.39 -16.34
C ASP A 24 -14.83 23.69 -14.93
N GLY A 25 -15.64 23.54 -13.88
CA GLY A 25 -15.18 23.71 -12.50
C GLY A 25 -14.18 22.62 -12.03
N VAL A 26 -14.17 21.45 -12.64
CA VAL A 26 -13.19 20.41 -12.37
C VAL A 26 -11.90 20.63 -13.16
N VAL A 27 -12.00 21.20 -14.38
CA VAL A 27 -10.84 21.50 -15.26
C VAL A 27 -10.10 22.75 -14.78
N ASP A 28 -10.82 23.80 -14.31
CA ASP A 28 -10.22 25.04 -13.81
C ASP A 28 -9.66 24.94 -12.38
N SER A 29 -9.82 23.82 -11.68
CA SER A 29 -9.23 23.61 -10.36
C SER A 29 -7.75 23.19 -10.41
N ASP A 30 -7.04 23.48 -11.49
CA ASP A 30 -5.58 23.53 -11.53
C ASP A 30 -5.07 24.77 -10.75
N HIS A 31 -5.45 24.83 -9.47
CA HIS A 31 -4.88 25.80 -8.56
C HIS A 31 -3.42 25.46 -8.36
N GLN A 32 -2.55 26.41 -8.69
CA GLN A 32 -1.15 26.45 -8.28
C GLN A 32 -1.01 25.96 -6.84
N ALA A 33 -0.70 24.69 -6.68
CA ALA A 33 -0.30 24.15 -5.41
C ALA A 33 1.00 24.85 -5.01
N PRO A 34 1.20 25.27 -3.74
CA PRO A 34 2.49 25.71 -3.29
C PRO A 34 3.50 24.60 -3.61
N GLU A 35 4.69 24.99 -4.09
CA GLU A 35 5.80 24.07 -4.30
C GLU A 35 6.08 23.36 -2.96
N VAL A 36 5.46 22.20 -2.79
CA VAL A 36 5.86 21.25 -1.75
C VAL A 36 7.19 20.74 -2.25
N SER A 37 8.27 21.11 -1.55
CA SER A 37 9.58 20.50 -1.74
C SER A 37 9.36 18.98 -1.75
N THR A 38 9.54 18.38 -2.91
CA THR A 38 9.51 16.92 -3.06
C THR A 38 10.42 16.35 -1.97
N PRO A 39 9.96 15.35 -1.18
CA PRO A 39 10.89 14.57 -0.40
C PRO A 39 11.99 14.16 -1.37
N ARG A 40 13.24 14.41 -1.00
CA ARG A 40 14.39 14.01 -1.82
C ARG A 40 14.15 12.57 -2.22
N ASP A 41 14.05 12.34 -3.54
CA ASP A 41 14.35 11.03 -4.07
C ASP A 41 15.73 10.71 -3.50
N ASP A 42 15.75 9.87 -2.47
CA ASP A 42 16.99 9.38 -1.93
C ASP A 42 17.72 8.81 -3.13
N ALA A 43 18.84 9.45 -3.43
CA ALA A 43 19.64 9.19 -4.58
C ALA A 43 19.69 7.68 -4.83
N VAL A 44 19.16 7.25 -5.96
CA VAL A 44 19.38 5.91 -6.46
C VAL A 44 20.89 5.77 -6.53
N ALA A 45 21.44 5.15 -5.49
CA ALA A 45 22.83 4.75 -5.47
C ALA A 45 22.98 3.79 -6.66
N SER A 46 23.57 4.27 -7.71
CA SER A 46 23.98 3.49 -8.87
C SER A 46 25.12 2.55 -8.47
N GLY A 47 24.74 1.41 -7.90
CA GLY A 47 25.61 0.29 -7.53
C GLY A 47 24.90 -1.03 -7.81
N PRO A 48 25.58 -2.16 -7.87
CA PRO A 48 25.07 -3.43 -8.37
C PRO A 48 24.07 -4.15 -7.45
N ASP A 49 23.32 -3.45 -6.64
CA ASP A 49 22.29 -4.00 -5.75
C ASP A 49 20.90 -3.71 -6.31
N LEU A 50 20.57 -4.37 -7.43
CA LEU A 50 19.29 -4.24 -8.13
C LEU A 50 18.10 -4.77 -7.32
N HIS A 51 18.35 -5.48 -6.20
CA HIS A 51 17.35 -6.06 -5.34
C HIS A 51 17.62 -5.63 -3.89
N GLY A 52 16.89 -4.62 -3.41
CA GLY A 52 16.95 -4.24 -2.00
C GLY A 52 16.49 -5.38 -1.10
N LYS A 53 16.84 -5.31 0.18
CA LYS A 53 16.46 -6.30 1.21
C LYS A 53 14.97 -6.29 1.46
N ILE A 54 14.34 -7.47 1.60
CA ILE A 54 12.92 -7.66 1.89
C ILE A 54 12.75 -8.31 3.26
N ALA A 55 11.98 -7.69 4.15
CA ALA A 55 11.51 -8.32 5.38
C ALA A 55 10.31 -9.21 5.07
N VAL A 56 10.34 -10.47 5.45
CA VAL A 56 9.22 -11.40 5.26
C VAL A 56 8.82 -11.99 6.61
N GLY A 57 7.54 -11.89 6.95
CA GLY A 57 6.99 -12.43 8.19
C GLY A 57 5.65 -13.11 7.97
N ALA A 58 5.27 -13.98 8.90
CA ALA A 58 3.96 -14.58 8.95
C ALA A 58 3.55 -14.96 10.37
N ASP A 59 2.25 -15.16 10.61
CA ASP A 59 1.75 -15.96 11.71
C ASP A 59 1.77 -17.46 11.37
N HIS A 60 1.27 -18.27 12.26
CA HIS A 60 1.17 -19.74 12.08
C HIS A 60 0.31 -20.14 10.87
N GLY A 61 -0.74 -19.38 10.54
CA GLY A 61 -1.62 -19.63 9.39
C GLY A 61 -0.94 -19.25 8.06
N GLY A 62 -0.11 -18.22 8.07
CA GLY A 62 0.65 -17.76 6.92
C GLY A 62 1.98 -18.47 6.72
N TYR A 63 2.50 -19.19 7.72
CA TYR A 63 3.82 -19.79 7.71
C TYR A 63 4.12 -20.64 6.46
N PRO A 64 3.28 -21.58 6.03
CA PRO A 64 3.58 -22.38 4.84
C PRO A 64 3.69 -21.56 3.55
N LEU A 65 2.89 -20.49 3.42
CA LEU A 65 2.96 -19.61 2.26
C LEU A 65 4.20 -18.69 2.35
N LYS A 66 4.55 -18.21 3.55
CA LYS A 66 5.78 -17.45 3.79
C LYS A 66 7.03 -18.21 3.31
N GLU A 67 7.17 -19.47 3.72
CA GLU A 67 8.32 -20.29 3.33
C GLU A 67 8.45 -20.41 1.79
N ARG A 68 7.33 -20.60 1.09
CA ARG A 68 7.33 -20.69 -0.38
C ARG A 68 7.67 -19.38 -1.05
N ILE A 69 7.13 -18.26 -0.54
CA ILE A 69 7.44 -16.93 -1.06
C ILE A 69 8.90 -16.57 -0.79
N ALA A 70 9.39 -16.80 0.43
CA ALA A 70 10.78 -16.53 0.79
C ALA A 70 11.76 -17.35 -0.06
N PHE A 71 11.43 -18.62 -0.34
CA PHE A 71 12.22 -19.46 -1.23
C PHE A 71 12.29 -18.85 -2.65
N ARG A 72 11.13 -18.50 -3.25
CA ARG A 72 11.08 -17.92 -4.61
C ARG A 72 11.77 -16.56 -4.69
N LEU A 73 11.66 -15.73 -3.66
CA LEU A 73 12.38 -14.45 -3.60
C LEU A 73 13.89 -14.65 -3.63
N LYS A 74 14.40 -15.61 -2.85
CA LYS A 74 15.84 -15.95 -2.85
C LYS A 74 16.30 -16.49 -4.20
N GLU A 75 15.53 -17.38 -4.85
CA GLU A 75 15.79 -17.86 -6.21
C GLU A 75 15.79 -16.71 -7.25
N ALA A 76 14.96 -15.69 -7.04
CA ALA A 76 14.93 -14.47 -7.86
C ALA A 76 16.06 -13.47 -7.52
N GLY A 77 16.95 -13.78 -6.57
CA GLY A 77 18.12 -12.99 -6.22
C GLY A 77 17.87 -11.89 -5.16
N TRP A 78 16.71 -11.94 -4.46
CA TRP A 78 16.44 -11.00 -3.37
C TRP A 78 17.17 -11.38 -2.08
N ASP A 79 17.66 -10.38 -1.33
CA ASP A 79 18.09 -10.56 0.07
C ASP A 79 16.85 -10.58 0.97
N VAL A 80 16.58 -11.72 1.62
CA VAL A 80 15.38 -11.95 2.43
C VAL A 80 15.75 -12.02 3.90
N LEU A 81 15.21 -11.07 4.68
CA LEU A 81 15.22 -11.09 6.14
C LEU A 81 13.96 -11.78 6.64
N ASP A 82 14.10 -12.95 7.23
CA ASP A 82 12.99 -13.68 7.84
C ASP A 82 12.69 -13.13 9.24
N CYS A 83 11.49 -12.57 9.42
CA CYS A 83 11.01 -12.02 10.68
C CYS A 83 10.13 -13.03 11.48
N GLY A 84 10.04 -14.28 11.04
CA GLY A 84 9.23 -15.32 11.69
C GLY A 84 7.79 -15.37 11.17
N THR A 85 6.85 -16.22 11.67
CA THR A 85 7.19 -17.32 12.60
C THR A 85 7.94 -18.43 11.88
N HIS A 86 8.48 -19.40 12.65
CA HIS A 86 9.26 -20.50 12.10
C HIS A 86 8.55 -21.87 12.26
N SER A 87 7.28 -21.87 12.63
CA SER A 87 6.46 -23.08 12.78
C SER A 87 4.97 -22.79 12.57
N GLN A 88 4.16 -23.86 12.58
CA GLN A 88 2.71 -23.80 12.55
C GLN A 88 2.08 -23.77 13.96
N GLU A 89 2.90 -23.64 15.00
CA GLU A 89 2.37 -23.43 16.35
C GLU A 89 1.69 -22.06 16.46
N SER A 90 0.58 -22.02 17.19
CA SER A 90 -0.23 -20.81 17.30
C SER A 90 0.56 -19.65 17.90
N VAL A 91 0.58 -18.54 17.18
CA VAL A 91 1.22 -17.27 17.56
C VAL A 91 0.31 -16.11 17.19
N ASP A 92 0.56 -14.96 17.81
CA ASP A 92 -0.19 -13.74 17.56
C ASP A 92 0.38 -12.96 16.36
N TYR A 93 -0.40 -12.79 15.29
CA TYR A 93 0.02 -12.08 14.08
C TYR A 93 0.53 -10.64 14.32
N PRO A 94 0.02 -9.88 15.32
CA PRO A 94 0.48 -8.50 15.49
C PRO A 94 1.98 -8.39 15.77
N ASP A 95 2.58 -9.34 16.49
CA ASP A 95 4.01 -9.32 16.80
C ASP A 95 4.86 -9.39 15.53
N TYR A 96 4.47 -10.26 14.60
CA TYR A 96 5.19 -10.46 13.34
C TYR A 96 4.93 -9.34 12.34
N ALA A 97 3.69 -8.81 12.31
CA ALA A 97 3.35 -7.66 11.48
C ALA A 97 4.12 -6.41 11.93
N LEU A 98 4.25 -6.19 13.25
CA LEU A 98 5.05 -5.14 13.82
C LEU A 98 6.53 -5.31 13.47
N ALA A 99 7.08 -6.53 13.63
CA ALA A 99 8.48 -6.81 13.31
C ALA A 99 8.82 -6.51 11.85
N VAL A 100 7.97 -6.92 10.89
CA VAL A 100 8.14 -6.60 9.47
C VAL A 100 8.07 -5.09 9.23
N ALA A 101 7.06 -4.42 9.80
CA ALA A 101 6.84 -3.00 9.63
C ALA A 101 8.01 -2.16 10.17
N GLN A 102 8.55 -2.51 11.34
CA GLN A 102 9.72 -1.84 11.94
C GLN A 102 10.95 -1.97 11.05
N LYS A 103 11.21 -3.14 10.46
CA LYS A 103 12.36 -3.33 9.56
C LYS A 103 12.29 -2.43 8.32
N VAL A 104 11.09 -2.11 7.87
CA VAL A 104 10.88 -1.17 6.77
C VAL A 104 10.98 0.28 7.24
N ALA A 105 10.39 0.61 8.39
CA ALA A 105 10.45 1.96 8.96
C ALA A 105 11.86 2.40 9.34
N ASP A 106 12.67 1.48 9.89
CA ASP A 106 14.07 1.71 10.28
C ASP A 106 15.02 1.79 9.07
N GLY A 107 14.54 1.44 7.87
CA GLY A 107 15.36 1.40 6.67
C GLY A 107 16.26 0.17 6.55
N ASP A 108 16.14 -0.81 7.44
CA ASP A 108 16.87 -2.09 7.39
C ASP A 108 16.47 -2.92 6.16
N CYS A 109 15.21 -2.77 5.74
CA CYS A 109 14.64 -3.40 4.55
C CYS A 109 13.91 -2.36 3.71
N ARG A 110 14.07 -2.45 2.39
CA ARG A 110 13.34 -1.61 1.44
C ARG A 110 11.86 -1.95 1.40
N TRP A 111 11.51 -3.22 1.53
CA TRP A 111 10.16 -3.75 1.39
C TRP A 111 9.83 -4.71 2.52
N GLY A 112 8.53 -4.80 2.84
CA GLY A 112 7.98 -5.78 3.77
C GLY A 112 6.89 -6.64 3.11
N ILE A 113 6.86 -7.92 3.45
CA ILE A 113 5.77 -8.85 3.09
C ILE A 113 5.33 -9.55 4.37
N MET A 114 4.05 -9.39 4.74
CA MET A 114 3.46 -10.03 5.91
C MET A 114 2.29 -10.91 5.50
N ILE A 115 2.23 -12.13 6.03
CA ILE A 115 1.26 -13.14 5.65
C ILE A 115 0.58 -13.70 6.89
N ASP A 116 -0.75 -13.54 6.97
CA ASP A 116 -1.57 -14.18 8.00
C ASP A 116 -2.75 -14.92 7.34
N GLY A 117 -3.74 -15.32 8.12
CA GLY A 117 -4.92 -16.02 7.61
C GLY A 117 -5.70 -15.19 6.58
N ALA A 118 -5.83 -13.87 6.78
CA ALA A 118 -6.60 -12.98 5.92
C ALA A 118 -5.81 -11.75 5.40
N GLY A 119 -4.68 -11.41 6.01
CA GLY A 119 -3.90 -10.22 5.69
C GLY A 119 -4.45 -8.91 6.25
N ILE A 120 -5.70 -8.94 6.78
CA ILE A 120 -6.43 -7.74 7.22
C ILE A 120 -5.82 -7.16 8.49
N GLY A 121 -5.70 -8.00 9.53
CA GLY A 121 -5.18 -7.58 10.83
C GLY A 121 -3.73 -7.12 10.73
N SER A 122 -2.92 -7.84 9.97
CA SER A 122 -1.53 -7.48 9.69
C SER A 122 -1.39 -6.13 8.98
N ALA A 123 -2.27 -5.82 8.02
CA ALA A 123 -2.31 -4.50 7.39
C ALA A 123 -2.63 -3.40 8.40
N MET A 124 -3.59 -3.65 9.30
CA MET A 124 -3.96 -2.70 10.35
C MET A 124 -2.80 -2.41 11.32
N VAL A 125 -2.07 -3.45 11.72
CA VAL A 125 -0.90 -3.31 12.62
C VAL A 125 0.23 -2.58 11.92
N ALA A 126 0.60 -3.01 10.72
CA ALA A 126 1.71 -2.42 9.98
C ALA A 126 1.50 -0.92 9.73
N ASN A 127 0.27 -0.50 9.44
CA ASN A 127 -0.10 0.92 9.26
C ASN A 127 -0.14 1.73 10.58
N LYS A 128 0.19 1.15 11.74
CA LYS A 128 0.41 1.88 12.99
C LYS A 128 1.86 2.33 13.16
N VAL A 129 2.75 1.82 12.33
CA VAL A 129 4.17 2.19 12.36
C VAL A 129 4.38 3.39 11.43
N PRO A 130 4.84 4.54 11.93
CA PRO A 130 5.06 5.73 11.13
C PRO A 130 5.98 5.45 9.92
N GLY A 131 5.62 6.01 8.76
CA GLY A 131 6.36 5.79 7.52
C GLY A 131 6.03 4.48 6.79
N VAL A 132 5.20 3.62 7.39
CA VAL A 132 4.72 2.39 6.74
C VAL A 132 3.38 2.63 6.05
N ARG A 133 3.32 2.24 4.79
CA ARG A 133 2.10 2.21 3.98
C ARG A 133 1.84 0.78 3.54
N ALA A 134 1.17 0.03 4.43
CA ALA A 134 0.83 -1.36 4.19
C ALA A 134 -0.45 -1.47 3.35
N ALA A 135 -0.37 -2.28 2.30
CA ALA A 135 -1.48 -2.58 1.42
C ALA A 135 -1.85 -4.08 1.48
N LEU A 136 -3.12 -4.34 1.79
CA LEU A 136 -3.69 -5.68 1.65
C LEU A 136 -4.09 -5.89 0.19
N CYS A 137 -3.56 -6.95 -0.44
CA CYS A 137 -3.85 -7.26 -1.83
C CYS A 137 -4.35 -8.69 -1.98
N TYR A 138 -5.46 -8.86 -2.72
CA TYR A 138 -6.03 -10.16 -3.07
C TYR A 138 -5.97 -10.46 -4.58
N ASP A 139 -5.49 -9.50 -5.37
CA ASP A 139 -5.35 -9.60 -6.82
C ASP A 139 -4.19 -8.73 -7.32
N VAL A 140 -3.79 -8.97 -8.56
CA VAL A 140 -2.68 -8.29 -9.24
C VAL A 140 -2.98 -6.79 -9.43
N SER A 141 -4.25 -6.41 -9.65
CA SER A 141 -4.63 -5.01 -9.88
C SER A 141 -4.50 -4.17 -8.61
N SER A 142 -4.90 -4.72 -7.45
CA SER A 142 -4.71 -4.06 -6.16
C SER A 142 -3.22 -3.95 -5.79
N ALA A 143 -2.42 -4.96 -6.11
CA ALA A 143 -0.97 -4.94 -5.94
C ALA A 143 -0.33 -3.80 -6.73
N ARG A 144 -0.60 -3.73 -8.03
CA ARG A 144 -0.13 -2.66 -8.91
C ARG A 144 -0.56 -1.28 -8.41
N ASN A 145 -1.85 -1.10 -8.15
CA ASN A 145 -2.39 0.19 -7.71
C ASN A 145 -1.76 0.68 -6.41
N SER A 146 -1.55 -0.22 -5.45
CA SER A 146 -0.95 0.13 -4.16
C SER A 146 0.48 0.66 -4.29
N ARG A 147 1.25 0.14 -5.25
CA ARG A 147 2.59 0.61 -5.57
C ARG A 147 2.56 1.89 -6.39
N GLU A 148 1.88 1.84 -7.54
CA GLU A 148 1.85 2.91 -8.52
C GLU A 148 1.27 4.20 -7.97
N HIS A 149 0.18 4.13 -7.20
CA HIS A 149 -0.56 5.30 -6.73
C HIS A 149 -0.34 5.65 -5.27
N ASN A 150 -0.08 4.68 -4.40
CA ASN A 150 0.00 4.87 -2.95
C ASN A 150 1.42 4.70 -2.39
N HIS A 151 2.39 4.34 -3.23
CA HIS A 151 3.78 4.12 -2.81
C HIS A 151 3.86 3.17 -1.60
N SER A 152 3.06 2.08 -1.61
CA SER A 152 3.07 1.12 -0.50
C SER A 152 4.45 0.47 -0.36
N ASN A 153 4.93 0.29 0.86
CA ASN A 153 6.22 -0.31 1.18
C ASN A 153 6.09 -1.61 1.99
N VAL A 154 4.87 -1.95 2.40
CA VAL A 154 4.55 -3.25 2.99
C VAL A 154 3.36 -3.85 2.25
N LEU A 155 3.48 -5.11 1.84
CA LEU A 155 2.42 -5.93 1.26
C LEU A 155 1.88 -6.88 2.33
N THR A 156 0.56 -6.98 2.49
CA THR A 156 -0.03 -8.02 3.33
C THR A 156 -0.89 -8.98 2.51
N LEU A 157 -0.82 -10.27 2.82
CA LEU A 157 -1.47 -11.36 2.10
C LEU A 157 -2.26 -12.26 3.05
N GLY A 158 -3.38 -12.79 2.58
CA GLY A 158 -4.23 -13.71 3.31
C GLY A 158 -4.07 -15.16 2.81
N ALA A 159 -3.28 -15.99 3.50
CA ALA A 159 -3.01 -17.36 3.11
C ALA A 159 -4.25 -18.26 3.05
N GLY A 160 -5.30 -17.92 3.81
CA GLY A 160 -6.59 -18.60 3.78
C GLY A 160 -7.53 -18.16 2.65
N LEU A 161 -7.20 -17.08 1.94
CA LEU A 161 -8.07 -16.46 0.95
C LEU A 161 -7.54 -16.53 -0.48
N ILE A 162 -6.22 -16.66 -0.66
CA ILE A 162 -5.59 -16.75 -1.97
C ILE A 162 -4.70 -17.99 -2.04
N GLY A 163 -4.66 -18.62 -3.22
CA GLY A 163 -3.78 -19.75 -3.48
C GLY A 163 -2.35 -19.32 -3.82
N ASP A 164 -1.41 -20.23 -3.69
CA ASP A 164 0.04 -20.02 -3.91
C ASP A 164 0.38 -19.34 -5.22
N GLY A 165 -0.27 -19.75 -6.31
CA GLY A 165 -0.03 -19.19 -7.64
C GLY A 165 -0.39 -17.72 -7.74
N LEU A 166 -1.55 -17.34 -7.19
CA LEU A 166 -2.01 -15.96 -7.16
C LEU A 166 -1.16 -15.12 -6.19
N ALA A 167 -0.83 -15.67 -5.03
CA ALA A 167 0.03 -14.98 -4.06
C ALA A 167 1.38 -14.59 -4.67
N TRP A 168 1.98 -15.50 -5.44
CA TRP A 168 3.23 -15.20 -6.12
C TRP A 168 3.08 -14.14 -7.22
N GLN A 169 2.03 -14.22 -8.06
CA GLN A 169 1.74 -13.19 -9.06
C GLN A 169 1.55 -11.81 -8.43
N ILE A 170 0.88 -11.73 -7.27
CA ILE A 170 0.72 -10.50 -6.51
C ILE A 170 2.09 -9.97 -6.05
N VAL A 171 2.96 -10.83 -5.51
CA VAL A 171 4.30 -10.45 -5.06
C VAL A 171 5.15 -9.94 -6.23
N GLU A 172 5.18 -10.66 -7.35
CA GLU A 172 5.94 -10.27 -8.54
C GLU A 172 5.46 -8.91 -9.08
N GLU A 173 4.16 -8.74 -9.25
CA GLU A 173 3.58 -7.48 -9.70
C GLU A 173 3.90 -6.34 -8.74
N TRP A 174 3.75 -6.58 -7.43
CA TRP A 174 3.98 -5.57 -6.41
C TRP A 174 5.44 -5.10 -6.39
N LEU A 175 6.39 -6.03 -6.47
CA LEU A 175 7.82 -5.71 -6.47
C LEU A 175 8.30 -5.06 -7.78
N SER A 176 7.69 -5.41 -8.91
CA SER A 176 8.05 -4.86 -10.23
C SER A 176 7.39 -3.52 -10.55
N THR A 177 6.33 -3.15 -9.82
CA THR A 177 5.61 -1.89 -10.09
C THR A 177 6.36 -0.70 -9.50
N GLU A 178 6.70 0.26 -10.34
CA GLU A 178 7.33 1.50 -9.94
C GLU A 178 6.31 2.53 -9.42
N TRP A 179 6.80 3.45 -8.63
CA TRP A 179 6.05 4.60 -8.15
C TRP A 179 5.84 5.62 -9.27
N SER A 180 4.60 5.99 -9.58
CA SER A 180 4.31 6.95 -10.65
C SER A 180 4.51 8.42 -10.26
N GLY A 181 4.59 8.72 -8.96
CA GLY A 181 4.77 10.10 -8.49
C GLY A 181 3.64 11.05 -8.93
N GLY A 182 4.01 12.22 -9.45
CA GLY A 182 3.09 13.17 -10.05
C GLY A 182 1.94 13.59 -9.11
N ARG A 183 0.70 13.55 -9.60
CA ARG A 183 -0.51 13.90 -8.81
C ARG A 183 -0.68 13.02 -7.55
N HIS A 184 -0.10 11.84 -7.53
CA HIS A 184 -0.19 10.91 -6.39
C HIS A 184 0.76 11.31 -5.26
N ALA A 185 1.90 11.95 -5.56
CA ALA A 185 2.88 12.38 -4.56
C ALA A 185 2.26 13.29 -3.49
N ARG A 186 1.43 14.26 -3.88
CA ARG A 186 0.72 15.13 -2.93
C ARG A 186 -0.16 14.32 -1.96
N ARG A 187 -0.86 13.30 -2.45
CA ARG A 187 -1.76 12.48 -1.61
C ARG A 187 -0.99 11.59 -0.65
N VAL A 188 0.12 11.00 -1.10
CA VAL A 188 1.02 10.24 -0.24
C VAL A 188 1.64 11.14 0.83
N ALA A 189 2.10 12.35 0.48
CA ALA A 189 2.58 13.31 1.46
C ALA A 189 1.53 13.71 2.52
N MET A 190 0.24 13.71 2.16
CA MET A 190 -0.84 13.92 3.14
C MET A 190 -0.98 12.73 4.10
N ILE A 191 -0.81 11.50 3.63
CA ILE A 191 -0.79 10.30 4.48
C ILE A 191 0.38 10.38 5.46
N ASP A 192 1.58 10.69 4.96
CA ASP A 192 2.78 10.82 5.79
C ASP A 192 2.68 11.99 6.80
N ALA A 193 1.92 13.04 6.47
CA ALA A 193 1.64 14.14 7.41
C ALA A 193 0.73 13.71 8.56
N LEU A 194 -0.24 12.81 8.32
CA LEU A 194 -1.08 12.24 9.37
C LEU A 194 -0.26 11.37 10.32
N ASP A 195 0.69 10.58 9.82
CA ASP A 195 1.61 9.82 10.66
C ASP A 195 2.31 10.74 11.67
N ARG A 196 2.91 11.83 11.20
CA ARG A 196 3.60 12.80 12.06
C ARG A 196 2.65 13.48 13.06
N GLN A 197 1.41 13.74 12.67
CA GLN A 197 0.42 14.39 13.52
C GLN A 197 -0.03 13.50 14.67
N TYR A 198 -0.16 12.20 14.44
CA TYR A 198 -0.75 11.27 15.41
C TYR A 198 0.26 10.35 16.11
N SER A 199 1.52 10.38 15.71
CA SER A 199 2.58 9.60 16.40
C SER A 199 3.00 10.19 17.77
N GLY A 200 2.50 11.37 18.14
CA GLY A 200 2.86 12.04 19.40
C GLY A 200 4.24 12.72 19.36
N PRO A 201 4.58 13.53 20.34
CA PRO A 201 5.96 13.99 20.52
C PRO A 201 6.83 12.82 20.95
N GLU A 202 8.00 12.71 20.33
CA GLU A 202 9.08 11.84 20.83
C GLU A 202 9.52 12.23 22.26
#